data_0c3d4c80524a32e55e4888557d5b344f
#
_entry.id   0c3d4c80524a32e55e4888557d5b344f
#
_cell.length_a   1.000
_cell.length_b   1.000
_cell.length_c   1.000
_cell.angle_alpha   90.00
_cell.angle_beta   90.00
_cell.angle_gamma   90.00
#
_symmetry.space_group_name_H-M   'P 1'
#
loop_
_entity.id
_entity.type
_entity.pdbx_description
1 polymer ?
#
loop_
_entity_poly.entity_id
_entity_poly.type
_entity_poly.pdbx_seq_one_letter_code
_entity_poly.pdbx_strand_id
1 'polypeptide(L)'
;MARITRPGLCICSAATIWGAVSACTAAAQSYSGLLVIRVFLGVTEAVFFRAAWYDRSQLGQRLAILFMFQMLGSAFGGFVAAACLTLDGWYGIAGWRWLFIVEGTVTVGGGIIFALIMPEFPHNARLLTPVERDYAVWRLQMEAGAGETHEEATVWQGFKLAMMDPKIWALVWCGGMGQAMGTIVNFFPTIVSTLGYSSLITLLLTAPPYILAAIVFYVISYISDRRNVMYLIIVSCLGVAVTAYIIALSTLTTGARYFAMMLMPSVCSDPQIMLYKTLHLHMARPFPKRAAGVAMINAIGGLSNVWGSYLYYDGPHYYAAFGCLLGCTFSFFITITLYLVHVRRLNRLLGGTPEDQCKAMKSGVTQHQVDMGWRYVGY
;
A
#
# COMPACT_ATOMS: atom_id res chain seq x y z
N MET A 1 18.81 13.01 -1.43
CA MET A 1 18.00 13.39 -0.24
C MET A 1 18.42 12.59 1.01
N ALA A 2 19.70 12.49 1.32
CA ALA A 2 20.23 11.43 2.18
C ALA A 2 20.65 11.87 3.59
N ARG A 3 20.34 13.04 4.05
CA ARG A 3 20.68 13.45 5.42
C ARG A 3 19.58 14.29 6.05
N ILE A 4 18.41 13.70 6.26
CA ILE A 4 17.45 14.28 7.19
C ILE A 4 17.91 13.86 8.57
N THR A 5 18.38 14.84 9.33
CA THR A 5 18.95 14.68 10.67
C THR A 5 17.93 14.18 11.71
N ARG A 6 16.62 14.26 11.43
CA ARG A 6 15.53 13.94 12.37
C ARG A 6 14.29 13.36 11.65
N PRO A 7 14.24 12.04 11.39
CA PRO A 7 13.13 11.43 10.65
C PRO A 7 11.79 11.51 11.39
N GLY A 8 11.78 11.41 12.71
CA GLY A 8 10.58 11.52 13.53
C GLY A 8 9.92 12.88 13.38
N LEU A 9 10.68 13.96 13.56
CA LEU A 9 10.17 15.33 13.36
C LEU A 9 9.72 15.57 11.91
N CYS A 10 10.43 15.03 10.92
CA CYS A 10 10.06 15.20 9.52
C CYS A 10 8.71 14.54 9.20
N ILE A 11 8.46 13.34 9.70
CA ILE A 11 7.19 12.63 9.50
C ILE A 11 6.06 13.36 10.24
N CYS A 12 6.28 13.74 11.50
CA CYS A 12 5.26 14.42 12.28
C CYS A 12 4.93 15.83 11.74
N SER A 13 5.93 16.58 11.27
CA SER A 13 5.69 17.88 10.63
C SER A 13 4.92 17.72 9.31
N ALA A 14 5.28 16.71 8.50
CA ALA A 14 4.53 16.41 7.29
C ALA A 14 3.08 16.02 7.60
N ALA A 15 2.82 15.22 8.65
CA ALA A 15 1.48 14.87 9.10
C ALA A 15 0.69 16.10 9.56
N THR A 16 1.32 16.99 10.33
CA THR A 16 0.70 18.24 10.78
C THR A 16 0.32 19.15 9.60
N ILE A 17 1.23 19.33 8.66
CA ILE A 17 0.98 20.12 7.44
C ILE A 17 -0.14 19.46 6.61
N TRP A 18 -0.09 18.12 6.44
CA TRP A 18 -1.11 17.35 5.72
C TRP A 18 -2.49 17.51 6.34
N GLY A 19 -2.60 17.45 7.69
CA GLY A 19 -3.85 17.71 8.41
C GLY A 19 -4.35 19.14 8.23
N ALA A 20 -3.46 20.14 8.30
CA ALA A 20 -3.83 21.53 8.08
C ALA A 20 -4.32 21.77 6.64
N VAL A 21 -3.64 21.22 5.64
CA VAL A 21 -4.06 21.32 4.24
C VAL A 21 -5.39 20.58 4.02
N SER A 22 -5.60 19.43 4.69
CA SER A 22 -6.88 18.72 4.66
C SER A 22 -8.02 19.59 5.23
N ALA A 23 -7.81 20.24 6.39
CA ALA A 23 -8.78 21.17 6.96
C ALA A 23 -9.12 22.35 6.01
N CYS A 24 -8.12 22.85 5.27
CA CYS A 24 -8.33 23.90 4.26
C CYS A 24 -9.28 23.47 3.13
N THR A 25 -9.51 22.17 2.93
CA THR A 25 -10.53 21.68 1.96
C THR A 25 -11.92 22.18 2.29
N ALA A 26 -12.22 22.40 3.57
CA ALA A 26 -13.50 22.96 4.00
C ALA A 26 -13.74 24.40 3.51
N ALA A 27 -12.69 25.15 3.21
CA ALA A 27 -12.76 26.52 2.70
C ALA A 27 -12.85 26.58 1.15
N ALA A 28 -12.72 25.43 0.46
CA ALA A 28 -12.78 25.40 -1.01
C ALA A 28 -14.16 25.82 -1.51
N GLN A 29 -14.16 26.80 -2.46
CA GLN A 29 -15.38 27.34 -3.10
C GLN A 29 -15.38 27.05 -4.61
N SER A 30 -14.27 26.59 -5.17
CA SER A 30 -14.13 26.35 -6.60
C SER A 30 -13.39 25.05 -6.88
N TYR A 31 -13.62 24.49 -8.07
CA TYR A 31 -12.91 23.28 -8.54
C TYR A 31 -11.40 23.47 -8.59
N SER A 32 -10.92 24.63 -9.09
CA SER A 32 -9.50 24.96 -9.14
C SER A 32 -8.87 25.05 -7.75
N GLY A 33 -9.57 25.63 -6.76
CA GLY A 33 -9.13 25.64 -5.37
C GLY A 33 -8.98 24.22 -4.79
N LEU A 34 -9.93 23.35 -5.08
CA LEU A 34 -9.88 21.94 -4.66
C LEU A 34 -8.69 21.21 -5.29
N LEU A 35 -8.39 21.43 -6.57
CA LEU A 35 -7.23 20.84 -7.25
C LEU A 35 -5.91 21.27 -6.61
N VAL A 36 -5.75 22.55 -6.31
CA VAL A 36 -4.54 23.07 -5.65
C VAL A 36 -4.34 22.37 -4.29
N ILE A 37 -5.38 22.27 -3.48
CA ILE A 37 -5.32 21.59 -2.18
C ILE A 37 -4.91 20.13 -2.37
N ARG A 38 -5.46 19.41 -3.36
CA ARG A 38 -5.11 18.00 -3.64
C ARG A 38 -3.65 17.83 -4.06
N VAL A 39 -3.08 18.77 -4.81
CA VAL A 39 -1.64 18.75 -5.15
C VAL A 39 -0.78 18.88 -3.88
N PHE A 40 -1.10 19.83 -3.00
CA PHE A 40 -0.38 19.99 -1.73
C PHE A 40 -0.52 18.77 -0.81
N LEU A 41 -1.71 18.15 -0.75
CA LEU A 41 -1.90 16.89 -0.02
C LEU A 41 -0.98 15.79 -0.54
N GLY A 42 -0.89 15.60 -1.86
CA GLY A 42 -0.01 14.59 -2.46
C GLY A 42 1.47 14.85 -2.18
N VAL A 43 1.93 16.10 -2.19
CA VAL A 43 3.32 16.45 -1.86
C VAL A 43 3.65 16.12 -0.40
N THR A 44 2.74 16.42 0.53
CA THR A 44 2.95 16.14 1.96
C THR A 44 2.90 14.65 2.26
N GLU A 45 2.05 13.90 1.56
CA GLU A 45 1.90 12.44 1.70
C GLU A 45 3.16 11.69 1.26
N ALA A 46 3.90 12.17 0.25
CA ALA A 46 5.10 11.52 -0.27
C ALA A 46 6.21 11.28 0.79
N VAL A 47 6.14 11.96 1.93
CA VAL A 47 7.14 11.85 3.01
C VAL A 47 6.91 10.63 3.90
N PHE A 48 5.70 10.06 3.95
CA PHE A 48 5.33 9.02 4.91
C PHE A 48 5.98 7.64 4.70
N PHE A 49 6.42 7.30 3.50
CA PHE A 49 6.98 5.98 3.19
C PHE A 49 8.46 5.82 3.59
N ARG A 50 8.81 6.10 4.85
CA ARG A 50 10.18 5.94 5.37
C ARG A 50 10.25 4.95 6.52
N ALA A 51 10.82 3.77 6.26
CA ALA A 51 11.08 2.74 7.27
C ALA A 51 12.57 2.79 7.68
N ALA A 52 12.90 3.55 8.74
CA ALA A 52 14.27 3.72 9.20
C ALA A 52 14.66 2.80 10.38
N TRP A 53 13.67 2.15 11.04
CA TRP A 53 13.85 1.46 12.32
C TRP A 53 13.76 -0.06 12.25
N TYR A 54 13.32 -0.63 11.12
CA TYR A 54 12.89 -2.03 11.11
C TYR A 54 13.72 -2.92 10.21
N ASP A 55 13.98 -4.08 10.78
CA ASP A 55 14.54 -5.24 10.15
C ASP A 55 13.66 -5.77 9.01
N ARG A 56 14.29 -6.37 8.01
CA ARG A 56 13.62 -6.96 6.84
C ARG A 56 12.63 -8.07 7.22
N SER A 57 12.96 -8.86 8.24
CA SER A 57 12.12 -9.95 8.73
C SER A 57 10.85 -9.44 9.40
N GLN A 58 10.87 -8.25 10.00
CA GLN A 58 9.77 -7.63 10.73
C GLN A 58 8.95 -6.66 9.89
N LEU A 59 9.47 -6.26 8.72
CA LEU A 59 8.82 -5.24 7.86
C LEU A 59 7.45 -5.70 7.39
N GLY A 60 7.27 -6.98 7.09
CA GLY A 60 6.01 -7.55 6.61
C GLY A 60 4.86 -7.36 7.60
N GLN A 61 5.03 -7.80 8.86
CA GLN A 61 4.02 -7.65 9.91
C GLN A 61 3.69 -6.19 10.20
N ARG A 62 4.69 -5.32 10.18
CA ARG A 62 4.51 -3.89 10.49
C ARG A 62 3.79 -3.14 9.37
N LEU A 63 4.09 -3.46 8.12
CA LEU A 63 3.31 -2.96 6.99
C LEU A 63 1.86 -3.45 7.07
N ALA A 64 1.64 -4.70 7.45
CA ALA A 64 0.29 -5.24 7.64
C ALA A 64 -0.50 -4.48 8.73
N ILE A 65 0.14 -4.20 9.86
CA ILE A 65 -0.47 -3.39 10.92
C ILE A 65 -0.82 -1.99 10.41
N LEU A 66 0.07 -1.36 9.64
CA LEU A 66 -0.17 -0.04 9.06
C LEU A 66 -1.39 -0.06 8.12
N PHE A 67 -1.47 -1.05 7.23
CA PHE A 67 -2.61 -1.18 6.32
C PHE A 67 -3.90 -1.62 7.04
N MET A 68 -3.79 -2.45 8.09
CA MET A 68 -4.93 -2.75 8.98
C MET A 68 -5.51 -1.47 9.59
N PHE A 69 -4.67 -0.59 10.12
CA PHE A 69 -5.11 0.70 10.66
C PHE A 69 -5.66 1.63 9.58
N GLN A 70 -5.17 1.55 8.34
CA GLN A 70 -5.75 2.27 7.20
C GLN A 70 -7.21 1.82 6.94
N MET A 71 -7.48 0.52 6.96
CA MET A 71 -8.85 0.00 6.81
C MET A 71 -9.74 0.37 7.98
N LEU A 72 -9.23 0.28 9.22
CA LEU A 72 -9.96 0.76 10.38
C LEU A 72 -10.24 2.27 10.29
N GLY A 73 -9.28 3.08 9.82
CA GLY A 73 -9.47 4.50 9.54
C GLY A 73 -10.60 4.75 8.56
N SER A 74 -10.71 3.96 7.49
CA SER A 74 -11.83 4.04 6.54
C SER A 74 -13.17 3.67 7.17
N ALA A 75 -13.20 2.66 8.07
CA ALA A 75 -14.40 2.29 8.82
C ALA A 75 -14.85 3.43 9.76
N PHE A 76 -13.92 3.96 10.55
CA PHE A 76 -14.19 5.09 11.46
C PHE A 76 -14.54 6.37 10.70
N GLY A 77 -13.91 6.62 9.54
CA GLY A 77 -14.22 7.74 8.66
C GLY A 77 -15.69 7.73 8.23
N GLY A 78 -16.27 6.56 7.96
CA GLY A 78 -17.71 6.41 7.71
C GLY A 78 -18.59 6.85 8.89
N PHE A 79 -18.23 6.50 10.12
CA PHE A 79 -18.93 6.94 11.33
C PHE A 79 -18.79 8.44 11.58
N VAL A 80 -17.59 8.99 11.41
CA VAL A 80 -17.33 10.43 11.53
C VAL A 80 -18.10 11.20 10.47
N ALA A 81 -18.12 10.72 9.23
CA ALA A 81 -18.89 11.32 8.15
C ALA A 81 -20.40 11.33 8.45
N ALA A 82 -20.94 10.20 8.95
CA ALA A 82 -22.34 10.12 9.37
C ALA A 82 -22.66 11.12 10.48
N ALA A 83 -21.80 11.26 11.49
CA ALA A 83 -21.96 12.24 12.56
C ALA A 83 -21.86 13.69 12.03
N CYS A 84 -20.92 13.98 11.13
CA CYS A 84 -20.78 15.32 10.55
C CYS A 84 -21.97 15.72 9.67
N LEU A 85 -22.64 14.77 9.01
CA LEU A 85 -23.86 15.06 8.25
C LEU A 85 -25.02 15.51 9.15
N THR A 86 -25.07 15.13 10.42
CA THR A 86 -26.09 15.63 11.36
C THR A 86 -25.87 17.09 11.75
N LEU A 87 -24.66 17.62 11.49
CA LEU A 87 -24.32 19.03 11.74
C LEU A 87 -24.54 19.91 10.50
N ASP A 88 -25.19 19.39 9.45
CA ASP A 88 -25.46 20.17 8.22
C ASP A 88 -26.25 21.42 8.53
N GLY A 89 -25.78 22.55 8.01
CA GLY A 89 -26.38 23.86 8.26
C GLY A 89 -25.99 24.55 9.58
N TRP A 90 -25.31 23.86 10.51
CA TRP A 90 -24.83 24.45 11.76
C TRP A 90 -23.79 25.53 11.46
N TYR A 91 -23.93 26.73 12.04
CA TYR A 91 -23.13 27.92 11.73
C TYR A 91 -23.09 28.28 10.22
N GLY A 92 -24.08 27.84 9.42
CA GLY A 92 -24.11 28.07 7.97
C GLY A 92 -23.07 27.24 7.19
N ILE A 93 -22.50 26.21 7.83
CA ILE A 93 -21.47 25.34 7.23
C ILE A 93 -22.11 24.02 6.77
N ALA A 94 -21.86 23.62 5.52
CA ALA A 94 -22.34 22.35 4.99
C ALA A 94 -21.71 21.16 5.71
N GLY A 95 -22.46 20.06 5.89
CA GLY A 95 -22.03 18.86 6.63
C GLY A 95 -20.72 18.25 6.14
N TRP A 96 -20.48 18.22 4.82
CA TRP A 96 -19.21 17.73 4.27
C TRP A 96 -17.99 18.59 4.65
N ARG A 97 -18.16 19.88 4.88
CA ARG A 97 -17.08 20.77 5.34
C ARG A 97 -16.71 20.49 6.80
N TRP A 98 -17.69 20.15 7.64
CA TRP A 98 -17.44 19.72 9.00
C TRP A 98 -16.55 18.49 9.07
N LEU A 99 -16.73 17.53 8.15
CA LEU A 99 -15.88 16.35 8.06
C LEU A 99 -14.41 16.74 7.91
N PHE A 100 -14.06 17.58 6.94
CA PHE A 100 -12.66 17.99 6.72
C PHE A 100 -12.10 18.83 7.87
N ILE A 101 -12.91 19.65 8.55
CA ILE A 101 -12.48 20.40 9.72
C ILE A 101 -12.14 19.45 10.86
N VAL A 102 -13.00 18.48 11.16
CA VAL A 102 -12.82 17.53 12.26
C VAL A 102 -11.62 16.63 11.98
N GLU A 103 -11.56 15.97 10.83
CA GLU A 103 -10.44 15.08 10.47
C GLU A 103 -9.10 15.82 10.42
N GLY A 104 -9.09 17.01 9.80
CA GLY A 104 -7.89 17.83 9.71
C GLY A 104 -7.41 18.29 11.08
N THR A 105 -8.30 18.72 11.97
CA THR A 105 -7.94 19.17 13.33
C THR A 105 -7.42 18.03 14.17
N VAL A 106 -8.05 16.85 14.13
CA VAL A 106 -7.57 15.63 14.82
C VAL A 106 -6.20 15.24 14.31
N THR A 107 -5.96 15.30 13.01
CA THR A 107 -4.67 14.97 12.40
C THR A 107 -3.57 15.96 12.82
N VAL A 108 -3.86 17.26 12.84
CA VAL A 108 -2.92 18.29 13.35
C VAL A 108 -2.59 18.05 14.81
N GLY A 109 -3.61 17.84 15.66
CA GLY A 109 -3.40 17.54 17.08
C GLY A 109 -2.57 16.27 17.30
N GLY A 110 -2.89 15.19 16.57
CA GLY A 110 -2.12 13.96 16.57
C GLY A 110 -0.67 14.17 16.12
N GLY A 111 -0.45 14.90 15.02
CA GLY A 111 0.87 15.22 14.50
C GLY A 111 1.75 15.95 15.53
N ILE A 112 1.19 16.92 16.25
CA ILE A 112 1.88 17.65 17.31
C ILE A 112 2.20 16.72 18.51
N ILE A 113 1.24 15.93 18.97
CA ILE A 113 1.43 14.99 20.08
C ILE A 113 2.50 13.96 19.73
N PHE A 114 2.42 13.36 18.54
CA PHE A 114 3.40 12.38 18.11
C PHE A 114 4.79 12.98 17.87
N ALA A 115 4.90 14.26 17.51
CA ALA A 115 6.18 14.94 17.40
C ALA A 115 6.94 15.01 18.74
N LEU A 116 6.21 15.01 19.87
CA LEU A 116 6.78 15.02 21.21
C LEU A 116 7.22 13.62 21.67
N ILE A 117 6.57 12.56 21.18
CA ILE A 117 6.74 11.18 21.66
C ILE A 117 7.59 10.35 20.72
N MET A 118 7.54 10.63 19.39
CA MET A 118 8.16 9.78 18.38
C MET A 118 9.69 9.79 18.49
N PRO A 119 10.32 8.59 18.61
CA PRO A 119 11.76 8.50 18.67
C PRO A 119 12.39 8.87 17.32
N GLU A 120 13.55 9.51 17.39
CA GLU A 120 14.41 9.80 16.26
C GLU A 120 15.14 8.52 15.77
N PHE A 121 16.33 8.63 15.22
CA PHE A 121 17.16 7.45 14.92
C PHE A 121 17.52 6.64 16.15
N PRO A 122 17.81 5.34 16.06
CA PRO A 122 18.21 4.49 17.17
C PRO A 122 19.36 5.08 18.02
N HIS A 123 20.35 5.70 17.37
CA HIS A 123 21.49 6.32 18.06
C HIS A 123 21.14 7.58 18.86
N ASN A 124 19.97 8.22 18.58
CA ASN A 124 19.51 9.45 19.24
C ASN A 124 18.20 9.24 20.04
N ALA A 125 17.70 8.00 20.14
CA ALA A 125 16.43 7.70 20.78
C ALA A 125 16.48 8.04 22.28
N ARG A 126 15.65 9.01 22.73
CA ARG A 126 15.60 9.46 24.13
C ARG A 126 14.98 8.44 25.08
N LEU A 127 14.16 7.53 24.55
CA LEU A 127 13.43 6.51 25.30
C LEU A 127 14.28 5.26 25.60
N LEU A 128 15.44 5.10 24.97
CA LEU A 128 16.32 3.95 25.14
C LEU A 128 17.46 4.27 26.10
N THR A 129 17.81 3.30 26.95
CA THR A 129 19.05 3.34 27.73
C THR A 129 20.27 3.29 26.80
N PRO A 130 21.48 3.74 27.26
CA PRO A 130 22.68 3.70 26.43
C PRO A 130 22.96 2.30 25.85
N VAL A 131 22.80 1.25 26.65
CA VAL A 131 23.04 -0.15 26.25
C VAL A 131 22.03 -0.61 25.20
N GLU A 132 20.76 -0.30 25.37
CA GLU A 132 19.71 -0.63 24.37
C GLU A 132 19.92 0.12 23.07
N ARG A 133 20.43 1.34 23.14
CA ARG A 133 20.76 2.17 21.98
C ARG A 133 21.89 1.56 21.15
N ASP A 134 22.98 1.17 21.84
CA ASP A 134 24.11 0.49 21.20
C ASP A 134 23.70 -0.86 20.59
N TYR A 135 22.87 -1.62 21.30
CA TYR A 135 22.33 -2.88 20.78
C TYR A 135 21.45 -2.66 19.53
N ALA A 136 20.58 -1.64 19.52
CA ALA A 136 19.73 -1.32 18.38
C ALA A 136 20.57 -0.89 17.15
N VAL A 137 21.62 -0.11 17.38
CA VAL A 137 22.55 0.29 16.30
C VAL A 137 23.34 -0.93 15.80
N TRP A 138 23.89 -1.74 16.69
CA TRP A 138 24.60 -2.96 16.35
C TRP A 138 23.73 -3.93 15.54
N ARG A 139 22.50 -4.14 15.96
CA ARG A 139 21.54 -5.01 15.28
C ARG A 139 21.28 -4.53 13.84
N LEU A 140 21.05 -3.23 13.65
CA LEU A 140 20.85 -2.65 12.31
C LEU A 140 22.11 -2.75 11.43
N GLN A 141 23.30 -2.59 12.03
CA GLN A 141 24.58 -2.76 11.33
C GLN A 141 24.81 -4.21 10.91
N MET A 142 24.52 -5.18 11.79
CA MET A 142 24.61 -6.61 11.46
C MET A 142 23.65 -7.01 10.35
N GLU A 143 22.49 -6.40 10.26
CA GLU A 143 21.53 -6.62 9.18
C GLU A 143 21.88 -5.89 7.88
N ALA A 144 22.43 -4.69 7.98
CA ALA A 144 22.97 -3.98 6.83
C ALA A 144 24.06 -4.85 6.16
N GLY A 145 24.60 -5.74 6.93
CA GLY A 145 25.41 -6.88 6.48
C GLY A 145 26.88 -6.61 6.62
N ALA A 146 27.59 -7.61 7.08
CA ALA A 146 29.02 -7.84 6.90
C ALA A 146 29.35 -7.92 5.38
N GLY A 147 29.00 -6.90 4.61
CA GLY A 147 29.12 -6.89 3.15
C GLY A 147 28.79 -5.56 2.51
N GLU A 148 28.74 -4.47 3.26
CA GLU A 148 28.84 -3.12 2.68
C GLU A 148 30.31 -2.90 2.27
N THR A 149 30.69 -3.48 1.15
CA THR A 149 31.74 -2.87 0.33
C THR A 149 31.21 -1.50 -0.10
N HIS A 150 31.99 -0.48 0.10
CA HIS A 150 31.69 0.96 -0.04
C HIS A 150 31.25 1.46 -1.44
N GLU A 151 30.74 0.61 -2.31
CA GLU A 151 30.12 0.99 -3.56
C GLU A 151 28.61 1.11 -3.40
N GLU A 152 28.15 2.09 -2.63
CA GLU A 152 26.77 2.52 -2.68
C GLU A 152 26.48 3.09 -4.07
N ALA A 153 25.72 2.33 -4.88
CA ALA A 153 25.19 2.86 -6.13
C ALA A 153 24.46 4.17 -5.86
N THR A 154 24.73 5.20 -6.64
CA THR A 154 24.02 6.48 -6.52
C THR A 154 22.54 6.29 -6.79
N VAL A 155 21.68 7.19 -6.28
CA VAL A 155 20.22 7.15 -6.50
C VAL A 155 19.89 7.04 -7.99
N TRP A 156 20.64 7.75 -8.83
CA TRP A 156 20.46 7.71 -10.28
C TRP A 156 20.84 6.36 -10.91
N GLN A 157 21.94 5.78 -10.46
CA GLN A 157 22.33 4.43 -10.89
C GLN A 157 21.30 3.38 -10.47
N GLY A 158 20.79 3.47 -9.23
CA GLY A 158 19.72 2.61 -8.75
C GLY A 158 18.46 2.73 -9.59
N PHE A 159 18.05 3.93 -9.96
CA PHE A 159 16.92 4.17 -10.85
C PHE A 159 17.14 3.56 -12.24
N LYS A 160 18.30 3.78 -12.85
CA LYS A 160 18.66 3.20 -14.15
C LYS A 160 18.62 1.67 -14.11
N LEU A 161 19.18 1.07 -13.05
CA LEU A 161 19.15 -0.39 -12.85
C LEU A 161 17.73 -0.92 -12.68
N ALA A 162 16.84 -0.15 -12.04
CA ALA A 162 15.44 -0.53 -11.88
C ALA A 162 14.69 -0.47 -13.22
N MET A 163 14.91 0.56 -14.02
CA MET A 163 14.31 0.73 -15.34
C MET A 163 14.73 -0.36 -16.34
N MET A 164 15.95 -0.90 -16.19
CA MET A 164 16.49 -1.95 -17.08
C MET A 164 16.11 -3.38 -16.64
N ASP A 165 15.52 -3.56 -15.47
CA ASP A 165 15.20 -4.90 -14.93
C ASP A 165 13.77 -5.31 -15.29
N PRO A 166 13.56 -6.29 -16.19
CA PRO A 166 12.23 -6.73 -16.58
C PRO A 166 11.42 -7.33 -15.42
N LYS A 167 12.08 -7.82 -14.37
CA LYS A 167 11.42 -8.32 -13.16
C LYS A 167 10.70 -7.20 -12.43
N ILE A 168 11.31 -6.01 -12.37
CA ILE A 168 10.69 -4.83 -11.76
C ILE A 168 9.47 -4.40 -12.59
N TRP A 169 9.55 -4.41 -13.92
CA TRP A 169 8.42 -4.07 -14.78
C TRP A 169 7.25 -5.03 -14.63
N ALA A 170 7.49 -6.33 -14.46
CA ALA A 170 6.44 -7.29 -14.16
C ALA A 170 5.73 -6.97 -12.83
N LEU A 171 6.50 -6.60 -11.78
CA LEU A 171 5.93 -6.19 -10.51
C LEU A 171 5.24 -4.81 -10.58
N VAL A 172 5.73 -3.88 -11.38
CA VAL A 172 5.09 -2.57 -11.65
C VAL A 172 3.74 -2.79 -12.35
N TRP A 173 3.69 -3.68 -13.33
CA TRP A 173 2.43 -4.05 -13.99
C TRP A 173 1.42 -4.65 -13.01
N CYS A 174 1.85 -5.63 -12.20
CA CYS A 174 1.01 -6.18 -11.14
C CYS A 174 0.56 -5.09 -10.17
N GLY A 175 1.45 -4.17 -9.81
CA GLY A 175 1.13 -3.03 -8.96
C GLY A 175 0.05 -2.12 -9.53
N GLY A 176 0.12 -1.83 -10.85
CA GLY A 176 -0.91 -1.08 -11.56
C GLY A 176 -2.27 -1.78 -11.56
N MET A 177 -2.28 -3.08 -11.84
CA MET A 177 -3.52 -3.88 -11.80
C MET A 177 -4.09 -3.97 -10.38
N GLY A 178 -3.24 -4.17 -9.36
CA GLY A 178 -3.66 -4.19 -7.96
C GLY A 178 -4.23 -2.85 -7.49
N GLN A 179 -3.61 -1.73 -7.86
CA GLN A 179 -4.17 -0.42 -7.54
C GLN A 179 -5.47 -0.11 -8.29
N ALA A 180 -5.60 -0.59 -9.53
CA ALA A 180 -6.87 -0.52 -10.26
C ALA A 180 -7.99 -1.26 -9.51
N MET A 181 -7.71 -2.48 -9.02
CA MET A 181 -8.65 -3.22 -8.17
C MET A 181 -8.99 -2.46 -6.89
N GLY A 182 -8.01 -1.77 -6.30
CA GLY A 182 -8.18 -0.94 -5.10
C GLY A 182 -9.06 0.31 -5.32
N THR A 183 -9.32 0.74 -6.56
CA THR A 183 -10.20 1.91 -6.84
C THR A 183 -11.61 1.72 -6.30
N ILE A 184 -12.06 0.47 -6.13
CA ILE A 184 -13.38 0.16 -5.56
C ILE A 184 -13.54 0.74 -4.15
N VAL A 185 -12.47 0.83 -3.36
CA VAL A 185 -12.49 1.41 -2.02
C VAL A 185 -12.89 2.88 -2.05
N ASN A 186 -12.43 3.63 -3.06
CA ASN A 186 -12.75 5.06 -3.22
C ASN A 186 -14.22 5.30 -3.59
N PHE A 187 -14.85 4.35 -4.30
CA PHE A 187 -16.24 4.43 -4.75
C PHE A 187 -17.18 3.56 -3.91
N PHE A 188 -16.69 2.98 -2.83
CA PHE A 188 -17.44 2.04 -2.01
C PHE A 188 -18.76 2.65 -1.44
N PRO A 189 -18.77 3.87 -0.87
CA PRO A 189 -20.01 4.50 -0.44
C PRO A 189 -21.04 4.68 -1.58
N THR A 190 -20.58 5.03 -2.79
CA THR A 190 -21.42 5.16 -3.98
C THR A 190 -22.05 3.84 -4.39
N ILE A 191 -21.28 2.73 -4.29
CA ILE A 191 -21.77 1.39 -4.59
C ILE A 191 -22.80 0.96 -3.54
N VAL A 192 -22.53 1.20 -2.25
CA VAL A 192 -23.46 0.89 -1.16
C VAL A 192 -24.74 1.72 -1.25
N SER A 193 -24.69 2.97 -1.72
CA SER A 193 -25.88 3.81 -1.89
C SER A 193 -26.90 3.22 -2.88
N THR A 194 -26.46 2.38 -3.81
CA THR A 194 -27.36 1.68 -4.75
C THR A 194 -28.26 0.62 -4.08
N LEU A 195 -28.05 0.31 -2.80
CA LEU A 195 -28.93 -0.54 -2.02
C LEU A 195 -30.25 0.17 -1.60
N GLY A 196 -30.36 1.47 -1.83
CA GLY A 196 -31.60 2.24 -1.62
C GLY A 196 -31.84 2.73 -0.19
N TYR A 197 -30.82 2.68 0.68
CA TYR A 197 -30.90 3.19 2.04
C TYR A 197 -30.64 4.72 2.11
N SER A 198 -31.02 5.35 3.22
CA SER A 198 -30.70 6.74 3.48
C SER A 198 -29.18 6.97 3.53
N SER A 199 -28.74 8.21 3.26
CA SER A 199 -27.29 8.56 3.24
C SER A 199 -26.59 8.19 4.55
N LEU A 200 -27.25 8.37 5.69
CA LEU A 200 -26.70 8.03 7.00
C LEU A 200 -26.51 6.50 7.15
N ILE A 201 -27.54 5.72 6.81
CA ILE A 201 -27.45 4.25 6.87
C ILE A 201 -26.43 3.74 5.87
N THR A 202 -26.35 4.32 4.68
CA THR A 202 -25.35 3.97 3.66
C THR A 202 -23.93 4.13 4.21
N LEU A 203 -23.62 5.24 4.88
CA LEU A 203 -22.29 5.45 5.49
C LEU A 203 -22.01 4.45 6.61
N LEU A 204 -23.01 4.15 7.45
CA LEU A 204 -22.85 3.14 8.50
C LEU A 204 -22.62 1.74 7.93
N LEU A 205 -23.28 1.39 6.82
CA LEU A 205 -23.10 0.12 6.13
C LEU A 205 -21.73 -0.04 5.44
N THR A 206 -20.96 1.04 5.27
CA THR A 206 -19.59 0.92 4.77
C THR A 206 -18.60 0.43 5.82
N ALA A 207 -18.87 0.58 7.11
CA ALA A 207 -17.94 0.22 8.17
C ALA A 207 -17.70 -1.29 8.33
N PRO A 208 -18.72 -2.19 8.33
CA PRO A 208 -18.49 -3.64 8.48
C PRO A 208 -17.54 -4.24 7.44
N PRO A 209 -17.62 -3.93 6.13
CA PRO A 209 -16.66 -4.41 5.15
C PRO A 209 -15.21 -3.99 5.43
N TYR A 210 -14.99 -2.75 5.88
CA TYR A 210 -13.64 -2.28 6.23
C TYR A 210 -13.11 -2.92 7.50
N ILE A 211 -13.96 -3.19 8.50
CA ILE A 211 -13.56 -3.93 9.70
C ILE A 211 -13.18 -5.38 9.33
N LEU A 212 -13.97 -6.02 8.47
CA LEU A 212 -13.63 -7.35 7.96
C LEU A 212 -12.30 -7.32 7.20
N ALA A 213 -12.08 -6.32 6.35
CA ALA A 213 -10.83 -6.12 5.63
C ALA A 213 -9.64 -6.01 6.61
N ALA A 214 -9.75 -5.23 7.66
CA ALA A 214 -8.69 -5.08 8.65
C ALA A 214 -8.31 -6.41 9.32
N ILE A 215 -9.30 -7.23 9.66
CA ILE A 215 -9.08 -8.58 10.23
C ILE A 215 -8.40 -9.48 9.22
N VAL A 216 -8.90 -9.53 7.99
CA VAL A 216 -8.36 -10.37 6.91
C VAL A 216 -6.91 -9.97 6.60
N PHE A 217 -6.59 -8.69 6.52
CA PHE A 217 -5.22 -8.19 6.34
C PHE A 217 -4.26 -8.73 7.38
N TYR A 218 -4.63 -8.63 8.66
CA TYR A 218 -3.79 -9.11 9.75
C TYR A 218 -3.57 -10.62 9.68
N VAL A 219 -4.63 -11.38 9.49
CA VAL A 219 -4.60 -12.86 9.41
C VAL A 219 -3.76 -13.34 8.23
N ILE A 220 -3.99 -12.78 7.04
CA ILE A 220 -3.25 -13.13 5.82
C ILE A 220 -1.77 -12.80 5.96
N SER A 221 -1.43 -11.64 6.49
CA SER A 221 -0.04 -11.25 6.68
C SER A 221 0.66 -12.15 7.69
N TYR A 222 -0.01 -12.49 8.79
CA TYR A 222 0.51 -13.40 9.80
C TYR A 222 0.80 -14.80 9.22
N ILE A 223 -0.14 -15.35 8.43
CA ILE A 223 0.04 -16.64 7.75
C ILE A 223 1.19 -16.56 6.73
N SER A 224 1.25 -15.49 5.96
CA SER A 224 2.31 -15.24 4.97
C SER A 224 3.70 -15.23 5.60
N ASP A 225 3.84 -14.58 6.76
CA ASP A 225 5.14 -14.48 7.45
C ASP A 225 5.58 -15.82 8.06
N ARG A 226 4.62 -16.56 8.63
CA ARG A 226 4.89 -17.87 9.24
C ARG A 226 5.20 -18.97 8.24
N ARG A 227 4.50 -18.98 7.09
CA ARG A 227 4.56 -20.11 6.13
C ARG A 227 5.31 -19.79 4.84
N ASN A 228 5.68 -18.53 4.61
CA ASN A 228 6.33 -18.05 3.36
C ASN A 228 5.57 -18.42 2.06
N VAL A 229 4.23 -18.50 2.13
CA VAL A 229 3.34 -18.93 1.02
C VAL A 229 2.68 -17.74 0.31
N MET A 230 3.46 -16.72 -0.03
CA MET A 230 2.95 -15.46 -0.60
C MET A 230 2.13 -15.67 -1.88
N TYR A 231 2.62 -16.52 -2.78
CA TYR A 231 1.93 -16.78 -4.05
C TYR A 231 0.55 -17.41 -3.86
N LEU A 232 0.44 -18.42 -2.98
CA LEU A 232 -0.84 -19.08 -2.72
C LEU A 232 -1.87 -18.10 -2.14
N ILE A 233 -1.42 -17.21 -1.27
CA ILE A 233 -2.26 -16.15 -0.70
C ILE A 233 -2.75 -15.20 -1.80
N ILE A 234 -1.85 -14.71 -2.66
CA ILE A 234 -2.23 -13.83 -3.78
C ILE A 234 -3.30 -14.52 -4.64
N VAL A 235 -3.08 -15.76 -5.03
CA VAL A 235 -4.03 -16.51 -5.89
C VAL A 235 -5.37 -16.72 -5.19
N SER A 236 -5.39 -17.04 -3.90
CA SER A 236 -6.64 -17.20 -3.15
C SER A 236 -7.41 -15.88 -3.06
N CYS A 237 -6.74 -14.75 -2.77
CA CYS A 237 -7.39 -13.43 -2.75
C CYS A 237 -7.96 -13.05 -4.13
N LEU A 238 -7.21 -13.29 -5.21
CA LEU A 238 -7.70 -13.03 -6.56
C LEU A 238 -8.91 -13.91 -6.91
N GLY A 239 -8.93 -15.18 -6.47
CA GLY A 239 -10.07 -16.07 -6.64
C GLY A 239 -11.34 -15.58 -5.94
N VAL A 240 -11.19 -15.11 -4.69
CA VAL A 240 -12.30 -14.51 -3.94
C VAL A 240 -12.75 -13.19 -4.57
N ALA A 241 -11.84 -12.37 -5.08
CA ALA A 241 -12.18 -11.14 -5.79
C ALA A 241 -13.01 -11.42 -7.05
N VAL A 242 -12.62 -12.40 -7.86
CA VAL A 242 -13.38 -12.83 -9.04
C VAL A 242 -14.82 -13.25 -8.65
N THR A 243 -14.97 -14.06 -7.60
CA THR A 243 -16.32 -14.48 -7.15
C THR A 243 -17.15 -13.29 -6.68
N ALA A 244 -16.56 -12.34 -5.95
CA ALA A 244 -17.25 -11.14 -5.50
C ALA A 244 -17.71 -10.25 -6.67
N TYR A 245 -16.87 -10.07 -7.70
CA TYR A 245 -17.25 -9.30 -8.90
C TYR A 245 -18.34 -10.02 -9.72
N ILE A 246 -18.27 -11.34 -9.88
CA ILE A 246 -19.30 -12.11 -10.58
C ILE A 246 -20.65 -11.99 -9.85
N ILE A 247 -20.68 -12.12 -8.53
CA ILE A 247 -21.91 -11.92 -7.74
C ILE A 247 -22.46 -10.50 -7.94
N ALA A 248 -21.61 -9.48 -7.89
CA ALA A 248 -22.01 -8.08 -8.06
C ALA A 248 -22.60 -7.80 -9.46
N LEU A 249 -22.08 -8.49 -10.50
CA LEU A 249 -22.57 -8.38 -11.88
C LEU A 249 -23.87 -9.17 -12.10
N SER A 250 -24.03 -10.32 -11.45
CA SER A 250 -25.12 -11.27 -11.75
C SER A 250 -26.43 -10.93 -11.06
N THR A 251 -26.39 -10.21 -9.91
CA THR A 251 -27.61 -9.98 -9.13
C THR A 251 -27.69 -8.58 -8.51
N LEU A 252 -28.92 -8.08 -8.42
CA LEU A 252 -29.25 -6.84 -7.68
C LEU A 252 -29.92 -7.11 -6.33
N THR A 253 -30.07 -8.39 -5.94
CA THR A 253 -30.65 -8.71 -4.62
C THR A 253 -29.76 -8.13 -3.52
N THR A 254 -30.35 -7.35 -2.61
CA THR A 254 -29.61 -6.59 -1.58
C THR A 254 -28.67 -7.45 -0.75
N GLY A 255 -29.12 -8.65 -0.33
CA GLY A 255 -28.34 -9.54 0.51
C GLY A 255 -27.08 -10.09 -0.19
N ALA A 256 -27.25 -10.66 -1.41
CA ALA A 256 -26.11 -11.20 -2.16
C ALA A 256 -25.12 -10.12 -2.59
N ARG A 257 -25.65 -8.97 -2.96
CA ARG A 257 -24.83 -7.82 -3.36
C ARG A 257 -24.01 -7.25 -2.17
N TYR A 258 -24.65 -7.10 -1.02
CA TYR A 258 -23.96 -6.66 0.19
C TYR A 258 -22.90 -7.68 0.65
N PHE A 259 -23.19 -8.99 0.52
CA PHE A 259 -22.18 -10.03 0.78
C PHE A 259 -20.96 -9.89 -0.15
N ALA A 260 -21.16 -9.68 -1.44
CA ALA A 260 -20.06 -9.39 -2.36
C ALA A 260 -19.27 -8.12 -1.95
N MET A 261 -20.00 -7.07 -1.56
CA MET A 261 -19.39 -5.83 -1.05
C MET A 261 -18.58 -6.03 0.23
N MET A 262 -18.99 -6.95 1.12
CA MET A 262 -18.21 -7.31 2.32
C MET A 262 -16.85 -7.90 1.97
N LEU A 263 -16.73 -8.66 0.88
CA LEU A 263 -15.48 -9.30 0.48
C LEU A 263 -14.53 -8.36 -0.26
N MET A 264 -15.05 -7.41 -1.04
CA MET A 264 -14.26 -6.59 -1.97
C MET A 264 -13.12 -5.79 -1.30
N PRO A 265 -13.31 -5.01 -0.23
CA PRO A 265 -12.22 -4.26 0.38
C PRO A 265 -11.09 -5.15 0.91
N SER A 266 -11.46 -6.34 1.42
CA SER A 266 -10.50 -7.30 1.98
C SER A 266 -9.56 -7.86 0.93
N VAL A 267 -10.11 -8.34 -0.19
CA VAL A 267 -9.34 -9.14 -1.15
C VAL A 267 -8.76 -8.34 -2.32
N CYS A 268 -9.27 -7.12 -2.56
CA CYS A 268 -8.76 -6.28 -3.64
C CYS A 268 -7.43 -5.59 -3.30
N SER A 269 -7.18 -5.33 -2.02
CA SER A 269 -5.97 -4.61 -1.57
C SER A 269 -4.86 -5.54 -1.06
N ASP A 270 -5.17 -6.75 -0.60
CA ASP A 270 -4.20 -7.73 -0.11
C ASP A 270 -3.10 -8.11 -1.11
N PRO A 271 -3.41 -8.36 -2.42
CA PRO A 271 -2.39 -8.68 -3.41
C PRO A 271 -1.31 -7.59 -3.54
N GLN A 272 -1.68 -6.34 -3.34
CA GLN A 272 -0.77 -5.20 -3.39
C GLN A 272 0.27 -5.25 -2.27
N ILE A 273 -0.12 -5.61 -1.05
CA ILE A 273 0.81 -5.73 0.10
C ILE A 273 1.78 -6.88 -0.12
N MET A 274 1.27 -8.02 -0.57
CA MET A 274 2.11 -9.18 -0.90
C MET A 274 3.09 -8.88 -2.04
N LEU A 275 2.70 -8.01 -2.97
CA LEU A 275 3.57 -7.54 -4.04
C LEU A 275 4.74 -6.71 -3.51
N TYR A 276 4.49 -5.78 -2.58
CA TYR A 276 5.58 -5.02 -1.93
C TYR A 276 6.52 -5.94 -1.16
N LYS A 277 5.99 -6.93 -0.44
CA LYS A 277 6.80 -7.93 0.25
C LYS A 277 7.66 -8.73 -0.74
N THR A 278 7.09 -9.16 -1.87
CA THR A 278 7.80 -9.84 -2.94
C THR A 278 8.94 -8.97 -3.50
N LEU A 279 8.68 -7.69 -3.79
CA LEU A 279 9.72 -6.77 -4.25
C LEU A 279 10.87 -6.65 -3.23
N HIS A 280 10.56 -6.50 -1.95
CA HIS A 280 11.57 -6.36 -0.90
C HIS A 280 12.43 -7.62 -0.73
N LEU A 281 11.84 -8.80 -0.87
CA LEU A 281 12.54 -10.07 -0.75
C LEU A 281 13.37 -10.40 -1.99
N HIS A 282 12.83 -10.14 -3.18
CA HIS A 282 13.49 -10.52 -4.44
C HIS A 282 14.50 -9.47 -4.93
N MET A 283 14.36 -8.21 -4.52
CA MET A 283 15.25 -7.11 -4.90
C MET A 283 16.03 -6.59 -3.69
N ALA A 284 16.74 -7.51 -3.00
CA ALA A 284 17.41 -7.17 -1.75
C ALA A 284 18.48 -6.07 -1.92
N ARG A 285 19.24 -6.07 -3.01
CA ARG A 285 20.35 -5.13 -3.31
C ARG A 285 20.41 -4.75 -4.79
N PRO A 286 21.01 -3.59 -5.14
CA PRO A 286 21.35 -2.47 -4.26
C PRO A 286 20.11 -1.73 -3.73
N PHE A 287 20.21 -1.10 -2.55
CA PHE A 287 19.08 -0.37 -1.93
C PHE A 287 18.44 0.69 -2.82
N PRO A 288 19.19 1.53 -3.57
CA PRO A 288 18.60 2.52 -4.46
C PRO A 288 17.74 1.89 -5.57
N LYS A 289 18.11 0.70 -6.08
CA LYS A 289 17.30 -0.03 -7.08
C LYS A 289 15.97 -0.47 -6.49
N ARG A 290 15.95 -0.98 -5.26
CA ARG A 290 14.73 -1.38 -4.56
C ARG A 290 13.83 -0.19 -4.28
N ALA A 291 14.40 0.91 -3.78
CA ALA A 291 13.66 2.14 -3.53
C ALA A 291 13.03 2.70 -4.83
N ALA A 292 13.77 2.67 -5.93
CA ALA A 292 13.27 3.04 -7.25
C ALA A 292 12.13 2.11 -7.70
N GLY A 293 12.23 0.79 -7.48
CA GLY A 293 11.17 -0.17 -7.79
C GLY A 293 9.87 0.11 -7.03
N VAL A 294 9.96 0.40 -5.72
CA VAL A 294 8.78 0.80 -4.92
C VAL A 294 8.18 2.10 -5.45
N ALA A 295 9.02 3.09 -5.76
CA ALA A 295 8.55 4.36 -6.32
C ALA A 295 7.87 4.19 -7.69
N MET A 296 8.39 3.31 -8.55
CA MET A 296 7.79 3.00 -9.86
C MET A 296 6.43 2.30 -9.69
N ILE A 297 6.31 1.33 -8.77
CA ILE A 297 5.03 0.67 -8.48
C ILE A 297 3.99 1.70 -8.02
N ASN A 298 4.36 2.61 -7.12
CA ASN A 298 3.43 3.62 -6.62
C ASN A 298 3.09 4.68 -7.67
N ALA A 299 4.08 5.21 -8.40
CA ALA A 299 3.88 6.28 -9.36
C ALA A 299 3.09 5.79 -10.59
N ILE A 300 3.51 4.68 -11.20
CA ILE A 300 2.87 4.13 -12.40
C ILE A 300 1.55 3.45 -12.00
N GLY A 301 1.55 2.70 -10.90
CA GLY A 301 0.33 2.09 -10.38
C GLY A 301 -0.72 3.13 -10.00
N GLY A 302 -0.31 4.25 -9.38
CA GLY A 302 -1.20 5.35 -9.01
C GLY A 302 -1.98 5.96 -10.18
N LEU A 303 -1.45 5.88 -11.42
CA LEU A 303 -2.17 6.29 -12.63
C LEU A 303 -3.47 5.50 -12.83
N SER A 304 -3.58 4.30 -12.26
CA SER A 304 -4.81 3.51 -12.30
C SER A 304 -5.99 4.22 -11.62
N ASN A 305 -5.74 5.03 -10.61
CA ASN A 305 -6.79 5.82 -9.96
C ASN A 305 -7.38 6.90 -10.89
N VAL A 306 -6.61 7.38 -11.87
CA VAL A 306 -7.08 8.39 -12.83
C VAL A 306 -8.13 7.77 -13.75
N TRP A 307 -7.78 6.73 -14.49
CA TRP A 307 -8.71 6.09 -15.43
C TRP A 307 -9.76 5.23 -14.72
N GLY A 308 -9.40 4.60 -13.60
CA GLY A 308 -10.31 3.77 -12.81
C GLY A 308 -11.50 4.55 -12.26
N SER A 309 -11.34 5.83 -11.95
CA SER A 309 -12.43 6.68 -11.48
C SER A 309 -13.55 6.87 -12.51
N TYR A 310 -13.23 6.81 -13.80
CA TYR A 310 -14.21 6.96 -14.88
C TYR A 310 -15.03 5.68 -15.15
N LEU A 311 -14.72 4.57 -14.50
CA LEU A 311 -15.44 3.31 -14.72
C LEU A 311 -16.78 3.24 -13.97
N TYR A 312 -16.98 4.07 -12.94
CA TYR A 312 -18.15 3.99 -12.04
C TYR A 312 -19.31 4.92 -12.49
N TYR A 313 -19.60 4.99 -13.79
CA TYR A 313 -20.65 5.86 -14.36
C TYR A 313 -21.99 5.15 -14.58
N ASP A 314 -22.00 3.81 -14.71
CA ASP A 314 -23.17 3.02 -15.12
C ASP A 314 -23.80 2.28 -13.92
N GLY A 315 -24.33 3.05 -12.95
CA GLY A 315 -25.07 2.47 -11.84
C GLY A 315 -26.48 2.03 -12.25
N PRO A 316 -27.10 1.04 -11.59
CA PRO A 316 -26.66 0.33 -10.39
C PRO A 316 -25.75 -0.86 -10.62
N HIS A 317 -25.63 -1.39 -11.83
CA HIS A 317 -24.88 -2.63 -12.11
C HIS A 317 -23.36 -2.41 -12.17
N TYR A 318 -22.88 -1.26 -12.64
CA TYR A 318 -21.47 -0.93 -12.84
C TYR A 318 -20.73 -1.97 -13.71
N TYR A 319 -21.35 -2.38 -14.84
CA TYR A 319 -20.77 -3.39 -15.75
C TYR A 319 -19.36 -3.02 -16.23
N ALA A 320 -19.13 -1.75 -16.57
CA ALA A 320 -17.83 -1.26 -17.02
C ALA A 320 -16.79 -1.40 -15.90
N ALA A 321 -17.12 -1.04 -14.65
CA ALA A 321 -16.21 -1.12 -13.52
C ALA A 321 -15.86 -2.58 -13.19
N PHE A 322 -16.85 -3.41 -12.86
CA PHE A 322 -16.59 -4.79 -12.45
C PHE A 322 -16.01 -5.64 -13.60
N GLY A 323 -16.40 -5.40 -14.85
CA GLY A 323 -15.81 -6.07 -16.01
C GLY A 323 -14.33 -5.72 -16.19
N CYS A 324 -13.97 -4.45 -16.06
CA CYS A 324 -12.59 -4.00 -16.10
C CYS A 324 -11.77 -4.56 -14.92
N LEU A 325 -12.32 -4.53 -13.71
CA LEU A 325 -11.65 -5.08 -12.52
C LEU A 325 -11.42 -6.59 -12.63
N LEU A 326 -12.34 -7.34 -13.24
CA LEU A 326 -12.13 -8.75 -13.59
C LEU A 326 -10.95 -8.90 -14.56
N GLY A 327 -10.89 -8.08 -15.59
CA GLY A 327 -9.75 -8.07 -16.54
C GLY A 327 -8.42 -7.77 -15.83
N CYS A 328 -8.40 -6.79 -14.94
CA CYS A 328 -7.23 -6.46 -14.11
C CYS A 328 -6.82 -7.64 -13.21
N THR A 329 -7.79 -8.34 -12.61
CA THR A 329 -7.55 -9.51 -11.76
C THR A 329 -6.90 -10.64 -12.53
N PHE A 330 -7.41 -10.96 -13.73
CA PHE A 330 -6.82 -11.98 -14.60
C PHE A 330 -5.44 -11.57 -15.11
N SER A 331 -5.23 -10.30 -15.48
CA SER A 331 -3.94 -9.78 -15.89
C SER A 331 -2.91 -9.88 -14.76
N PHE A 332 -3.29 -9.52 -13.53
CA PHE A 332 -2.47 -9.69 -12.34
C PHE A 332 -2.10 -11.17 -12.14
N PHE A 333 -3.09 -12.06 -12.17
CA PHE A 333 -2.89 -13.51 -11.98
C PHE A 333 -1.91 -14.09 -13.00
N ILE A 334 -2.09 -13.79 -14.27
CA ILE A 334 -1.19 -14.27 -15.33
C ILE A 334 0.23 -13.76 -15.11
N THR A 335 0.38 -12.46 -14.87
CA THR A 335 1.71 -11.83 -14.73
C THR A 335 2.44 -12.35 -13.50
N ILE A 336 1.78 -12.47 -12.35
CA ILE A 336 2.44 -12.97 -11.13
C ILE A 336 2.79 -14.46 -11.24
N THR A 337 1.99 -15.24 -11.97
CA THR A 337 2.28 -16.65 -12.25
C THR A 337 3.49 -16.80 -13.18
N LEU A 338 3.57 -16.02 -14.24
CA LEU A 338 4.73 -16.00 -15.14
C LEU A 338 5.99 -15.55 -14.40
N TYR A 339 5.87 -14.53 -13.56
CA TYR A 339 6.95 -14.07 -12.70
C TYR A 339 7.45 -15.18 -11.77
N LEU A 340 6.54 -15.93 -11.14
CA LEU A 340 6.89 -17.04 -10.28
C LEU A 340 7.61 -18.16 -11.04
N VAL A 341 7.10 -18.55 -12.22
CA VAL A 341 7.74 -19.55 -13.08
C VAL A 341 9.17 -19.11 -13.45
N HIS A 342 9.34 -17.83 -13.78
CA HIS A 342 10.65 -17.24 -14.07
C HIS A 342 11.59 -17.31 -12.87
N VAL A 343 11.13 -16.95 -11.67
CA VAL A 343 11.90 -16.99 -10.42
C VAL A 343 12.28 -18.43 -10.05
N ARG A 344 11.36 -19.38 -10.19
CA ARG A 344 11.66 -20.81 -9.99
C ARG A 344 12.72 -21.32 -10.96
N ARG A 345 12.66 -20.90 -12.22
CA ARG A 345 13.69 -21.22 -13.21
C ARG A 345 15.05 -20.63 -12.81
N LEU A 346 15.08 -19.37 -12.35
CA LEU A 346 16.32 -18.75 -11.86
C LEU A 346 16.90 -19.52 -10.67
N ASN A 347 16.07 -19.94 -9.71
CA ASN A 347 16.54 -20.74 -8.58
C ASN A 347 17.13 -22.10 -9.00
N ARG A 348 16.57 -22.74 -10.02
CA ARG A 348 17.16 -23.97 -10.58
C ARG A 348 18.53 -23.70 -11.21
N LEU A 349 18.67 -22.63 -11.99
CA LEU A 349 19.93 -22.22 -12.61
C LEU A 349 20.99 -21.87 -11.55
N LEU A 350 20.61 -21.21 -10.47
CA LEU A 350 21.52 -20.88 -9.37
C LEU A 350 22.00 -22.10 -8.59
N GLY A 351 21.25 -23.22 -8.60
CA GLY A 351 21.65 -24.50 -8.00
C GLY A 351 22.39 -25.44 -8.94
N GLY A 352 22.54 -25.06 -10.21
CA GLY A 352 23.16 -25.86 -11.26
C GLY A 352 24.67 -25.66 -11.43
N THR A 353 25.15 -25.96 -12.60
CA THR A 353 26.57 -25.84 -12.98
C THR A 353 27.03 -24.38 -13.09
N PRO A 354 28.36 -24.10 -13.12
CA PRO A 354 28.87 -22.75 -13.37
C PRO A 354 28.35 -22.10 -14.64
N GLU A 355 28.06 -22.88 -15.69
CA GLU A 355 27.47 -22.40 -16.92
C GLU A 355 26.01 -21.94 -16.70
N ASP A 356 25.24 -22.66 -15.87
CA ASP A 356 23.87 -22.30 -15.53
C ASP A 356 23.83 -21.04 -14.65
N GLN A 357 24.77 -20.90 -13.74
CA GLN A 357 24.96 -19.69 -12.95
C GLN A 357 25.27 -18.47 -13.84
N CYS A 358 26.09 -18.65 -14.87
CA CYS A 358 26.38 -17.61 -15.86
C CYS A 358 25.10 -17.21 -16.63
N LYS A 359 24.21 -18.15 -16.97
CA LYS A 359 22.90 -17.86 -17.56
C LYS A 359 22.00 -17.08 -16.59
N ALA A 360 22.01 -17.42 -15.30
CA ALA A 360 21.29 -16.69 -14.27
C ALA A 360 21.78 -15.22 -14.14
N MET A 361 23.11 -15.01 -14.22
CA MET A 361 23.69 -13.65 -14.20
C MET A 361 23.25 -12.81 -15.39
N LYS A 362 23.14 -13.37 -16.59
CA LYS A 362 22.59 -12.69 -17.77
C LYS A 362 21.12 -12.27 -17.57
N SER A 363 20.40 -12.92 -16.66
CA SER A 363 19.01 -12.61 -16.29
C SER A 363 18.91 -11.65 -15.09
N GLY A 364 19.99 -10.93 -14.74
CA GLY A 364 20.00 -9.87 -13.73
C GLY A 364 20.27 -10.33 -12.29
N VAL A 365 20.88 -11.52 -12.10
CA VAL A 365 21.46 -11.94 -10.82
C VAL A 365 22.89 -11.43 -10.77
N THR A 366 23.33 -10.89 -9.63
CA THR A 366 24.70 -10.42 -9.45
C THR A 366 25.66 -11.54 -9.07
N GLN A 367 26.95 -11.41 -9.41
CA GLN A 367 27.99 -12.36 -9.01
C GLN A 367 27.98 -12.55 -7.48
N HIS A 368 27.92 -11.47 -6.72
CA HIS A 368 27.83 -11.52 -5.25
C HIS A 368 26.66 -12.37 -4.72
N GLN A 369 25.50 -12.34 -5.41
CA GLN A 369 24.36 -13.19 -5.03
C GLN A 369 24.63 -14.67 -5.27
N VAL A 370 25.37 -15.00 -6.33
CA VAL A 370 25.83 -16.37 -6.62
C VAL A 370 26.79 -16.85 -5.54
N ASP A 371 27.80 -16.04 -5.21
CA ASP A 371 28.85 -16.36 -4.23
C ASP A 371 28.30 -16.57 -2.82
N MET A 372 27.25 -15.80 -2.46
CA MET A 372 26.53 -15.91 -1.17
C MET A 372 25.52 -17.07 -1.14
N GLY A 373 25.37 -17.85 -2.19
CA GLY A 373 24.37 -18.91 -2.28
C GLY A 373 22.94 -18.44 -2.19
N TRP A 374 22.68 -17.19 -2.59
CA TRP A 374 21.37 -16.56 -2.46
C TRP A 374 20.28 -17.26 -3.28
N ARG A 375 19.05 -17.30 -2.75
CA ARG A 375 17.87 -17.89 -3.40
C ARG A 375 16.66 -16.97 -3.28
N TYR A 376 15.80 -16.97 -4.28
CA TYR A 376 14.48 -16.38 -4.22
C TYR A 376 13.58 -17.22 -3.31
N VAL A 377 12.82 -16.59 -2.43
CA VAL A 377 11.94 -17.24 -1.44
C VAL A 377 10.48 -16.77 -1.57
N GLY A 378 9.52 -17.51 -0.98
CA GLY A 378 8.13 -17.06 -0.89
C GLY A 378 7.19 -17.53 -2.01
N TYR A 379 7.44 -18.70 -2.59
CA TYR A 379 6.60 -19.31 -3.64
C TYR A 379 6.03 -20.67 -3.24
#